data_ab8a8a48e358d5c77cd47d7266e381ac
#
_entry.id   ab8a8a48e358d5c77cd47d7266e381ac
#
_cell.length_a   1.000
_cell.length_b   1.000
_cell.length_c   1.000
_cell.angle_alpha   90.00
_cell.angle_beta   90.00
_cell.angle_gamma   90.00
#
_symmetry.space_group_name_H-M   'P 1'
#
loop_
_entity.id
_entity.type
_entity.pdbx_description
1 polymer ?
#
loop_
_entity_poly.entity_id
_entity_poly.type
_entity_poly.pdbx_seq_one_letter_code
_entity_poly.pdbx_strand_id
1 'polypeptide(L)'
;MKVLSGLLLAPTLAAVLLLACTPTNATHRGGGSAYDGIWSVAIYTLRGDCGSVRVAARIVGGRVYSKDQSYQASGGVGANGVIRVSVASGRLSASGSGRLSRYSGAGSWRSSRGECSGSWSASRRAGYY
;
A
#
# COMPACT_ATOMS: atom_id res chain seq x y z
N MET A 1 45.74 52.51 -50.10
CA MET A 1 45.75 51.10 -49.79
C MET A 1 45.08 50.83 -48.55
N LYS A 2 44.02 50.21 -48.66
CA LYS A 2 43.19 49.92 -47.50
C LYS A 2 43.16 48.45 -47.25
N VAL A 3 43.58 48.10 -46.09
CA VAL A 3 43.46 46.74 -45.62
C VAL A 3 42.12 46.67 -44.96
N LEU A 4 41.23 45.93 -45.57
CA LEU A 4 39.96 45.59 -44.97
C LEU A 4 40.16 44.43 -44.00
N SER A 5 40.27 44.77 -42.75
CA SER A 5 40.22 43.77 -41.72
C SER A 5 38.81 43.27 -41.65
N GLY A 6 38.60 42.15 -42.27
CA GLY A 6 37.35 41.44 -42.09
C GLY A 6 37.23 40.94 -40.66
N LEU A 7 36.40 41.56 -39.90
CA LEU A 7 36.04 41.05 -38.62
C LEU A 7 35.18 39.82 -38.82
N LEU A 8 35.79 38.69 -38.71
CA LEU A 8 35.06 37.44 -38.65
C LEU A 8 34.46 37.30 -37.27
N LEU A 9 33.25 37.72 -37.15
CA LEU A 9 32.41 37.38 -36.01
C LEU A 9 32.04 35.90 -36.16
N ALA A 10 32.76 35.10 -35.46
CA ALA A 10 32.34 33.72 -35.30
C ALA A 10 31.08 33.70 -34.41
N PRO A 11 30.00 33.13 -34.88
CA PRO A 11 28.87 32.95 -34.01
C PRO A 11 29.25 31.88 -33.00
N THR A 12 29.40 32.28 -31.77
CA THR A 12 29.44 31.34 -30.68
C THR A 12 28.07 30.71 -30.57
N LEU A 13 27.95 29.51 -31.09
CA LEU A 13 26.81 28.66 -30.79
C LEU A 13 26.92 28.33 -29.30
N ALA A 14 26.17 29.06 -28.50
CA ALA A 14 25.88 28.64 -27.16
C ALA A 14 25.00 27.39 -27.29
N ALA A 15 25.63 26.25 -27.18
CA ALA A 15 24.88 25.01 -26.98
C ALA A 15 24.20 25.11 -25.63
N VAL A 16 22.95 25.50 -25.65
CA VAL A 16 22.11 25.38 -24.50
C VAL A 16 21.86 23.87 -24.33
N LEU A 17 22.64 23.27 -23.46
CA LEU A 17 22.31 21.97 -22.95
C LEU A 17 21.00 22.12 -22.15
N LEU A 18 19.92 21.88 -22.82
CA LEU A 18 18.67 21.60 -22.16
C LEU A 18 18.89 20.28 -21.42
N LEU A 19 19.25 20.38 -20.17
CA LEU A 19 19.10 19.27 -19.25
C LEU A 19 17.59 19.01 -19.19
N ALA A 20 17.15 18.11 -20.06
CA ALA A 20 15.84 17.55 -19.93
C ALA A 20 15.84 16.79 -18.62
N CYS A 21 15.35 17.41 -17.56
CA CYS A 21 14.92 16.67 -16.40
C CYS A 21 13.78 15.76 -16.87
N THR A 22 14.14 14.56 -17.27
CA THR A 22 13.14 13.51 -17.37
C THR A 22 12.58 13.35 -16.00
N PRO A 23 11.26 13.55 -15.80
CA PRO A 23 10.67 13.14 -14.57
C PRO A 23 10.94 11.65 -14.48
N THR A 24 11.77 11.28 -13.54
CA THR A 24 11.81 9.91 -13.10
C THR A 24 10.39 9.59 -12.69
N ASN A 25 9.70 8.85 -13.52
CA ASN A 25 8.51 8.16 -13.10
C ASN A 25 8.95 7.15 -12.05
N ALA A 26 9.19 7.65 -10.86
CA ALA A 26 9.03 6.84 -9.71
C ALA A 26 7.56 6.46 -9.73
N THR A 27 7.26 5.36 -10.37
CA THR A 27 6.00 4.70 -10.20
C THR A 27 5.94 4.39 -8.71
N HIS A 28 5.37 5.29 -7.95
CA HIS A 28 4.88 4.97 -6.65
C HIS A 28 3.76 3.97 -6.87
N ARG A 29 4.13 2.75 -6.96
CA ARG A 29 3.22 1.65 -6.74
C ARG A 29 2.66 1.86 -5.36
N GLY A 30 1.46 2.39 -5.30
CA GLY A 30 0.81 2.88 -4.12
C GLY A 30 1.46 2.42 -2.84
N GLY A 31 2.41 3.17 -2.32
CA GLY A 31 3.14 3.06 -1.05
C GLY A 31 3.12 1.77 -0.25
N GLY A 32 2.55 0.69 -0.80
CA GLY A 32 2.26 -0.52 -0.09
C GLY A 32 3.44 -1.42 0.19
N SER A 33 4.56 -1.27 -0.52
CA SER A 33 5.75 -2.10 -0.33
C SER A 33 6.35 -2.00 1.07
N ALA A 34 6.15 -0.89 1.77
CA ALA A 34 6.63 -0.71 3.14
C ALA A 34 5.93 -1.66 4.14
N TYR A 35 4.79 -2.20 3.79
CA TYR A 35 3.97 -3.06 4.64
C TYR A 35 3.92 -4.51 4.16
N ASP A 36 4.67 -4.84 3.14
CA ASP A 36 4.69 -6.17 2.57
C ASP A 36 5.20 -7.20 3.58
N GLY A 37 4.64 -8.37 3.55
CA GLY A 37 5.00 -9.46 4.45
C GLY A 37 3.80 -10.23 4.96
N ILE A 38 4.04 -11.05 5.95
CA ILE A 38 3.01 -11.85 6.60
C ILE A 38 2.61 -11.18 7.92
N TRP A 39 1.31 -11.04 8.10
CA TRP A 39 0.73 -10.39 9.26
C TRP A 39 -0.17 -11.36 10.02
N SER A 40 0.00 -11.43 11.32
CA SER A 40 -0.93 -12.11 12.21
C SER A 40 -2.01 -11.12 12.63
N VAL A 41 -3.26 -11.48 12.39
CA VAL A 41 -4.40 -10.59 12.65
C VAL A 41 -5.31 -11.25 13.68
N ALA A 42 -5.56 -10.54 14.76
CA ALA A 42 -6.53 -10.93 15.78
C ALA A 42 -7.79 -10.10 15.58
N ILE A 43 -8.91 -10.76 15.43
CA ILE A 43 -10.21 -10.15 15.19
C ILE A 43 -11.09 -10.39 16.40
N TYR A 44 -11.60 -9.32 16.98
CA TYR A 44 -12.44 -9.36 18.19
C TYR A 44 -13.81 -8.84 17.88
N THR A 45 -14.81 -9.61 18.30
CA THR A 45 -16.20 -9.17 18.24
C THR A 45 -16.56 -8.40 19.51
N LEU A 46 -16.97 -7.16 19.35
CA LEU A 46 -17.45 -6.30 20.43
C LEU A 46 -18.98 -6.19 20.44
N ARG A 47 -19.60 -6.45 19.32
CA ARG A 47 -21.04 -6.42 19.16
C ARG A 47 -21.49 -7.62 18.33
N GLY A 48 -22.48 -8.37 18.82
CA GLY A 48 -22.94 -9.61 18.20
C GLY A 48 -22.19 -10.84 18.71
N ASP A 49 -22.51 -12.01 18.15
CA ASP A 49 -22.04 -13.32 18.63
C ASP A 49 -21.07 -13.99 17.66
N CYS A 50 -20.23 -13.22 16.97
CA CYS A 50 -19.32 -13.77 15.96
C CYS A 50 -18.02 -14.32 16.53
N GLY A 51 -17.77 -14.15 17.84
CA GLY A 51 -16.59 -14.67 18.51
C GLY A 51 -15.29 -13.92 18.15
N SER A 52 -14.17 -14.53 18.44
CA SER A 52 -12.85 -14.00 18.14
C SER A 52 -12.06 -15.03 17.34
N VAL A 53 -11.24 -14.56 16.42
CA VAL A 53 -10.46 -15.43 15.55
C VAL A 53 -9.09 -14.81 15.27
N ARG A 54 -8.11 -15.67 15.07
CA ARG A 54 -6.79 -15.28 14.53
C ARG A 54 -6.63 -15.80 13.13
N VAL A 55 -6.15 -14.96 12.26
CA VAL A 55 -5.90 -15.30 10.86
C VAL A 55 -4.54 -14.76 10.44
N ALA A 56 -3.99 -15.35 9.39
CA ALA A 56 -2.79 -14.83 8.77
C ALA A 56 -3.16 -14.20 7.43
N ALA A 57 -2.64 -13.02 7.20
CA ALA A 57 -2.79 -12.31 5.94
C ALA A 57 -1.41 -12.05 5.32
N ARG A 58 -1.39 -11.93 4.01
CA ARG A 58 -0.19 -11.60 3.28
C ARG A 58 -0.40 -10.29 2.54
N ILE A 59 0.58 -9.40 2.64
CA ILE A 59 0.59 -8.16 1.87
C ILE A 59 1.74 -8.23 0.87
N VAL A 60 1.41 -8.02 -0.40
CA VAL A 60 2.37 -8.01 -1.50
C VAL A 60 2.06 -6.82 -2.40
N GLY A 61 3.02 -5.92 -2.57
CA GLY A 61 2.82 -4.72 -3.37
C GLY A 61 1.66 -3.86 -2.86
N GLY A 62 1.42 -3.84 -1.56
CA GLY A 62 0.31 -3.13 -0.95
C GLY A 62 -1.06 -3.80 -1.09
N ARG A 63 -1.14 -4.98 -1.66
CA ARG A 63 -2.38 -5.74 -1.77
C ARG A 63 -2.47 -6.81 -0.71
N VAL A 64 -3.65 -6.98 -0.16
CA VAL A 64 -3.92 -7.94 0.91
C VAL A 64 -4.47 -9.23 0.32
N TYR A 65 -3.89 -10.34 0.76
CA TYR A 65 -4.30 -11.69 0.39
C TYR A 65 -4.49 -12.54 1.64
N SER A 66 -5.44 -13.45 1.59
CA SER A 66 -5.55 -14.49 2.62
C SER A 66 -4.45 -15.53 2.45
N LYS A 67 -3.90 -16.02 3.55
CA LYS A 67 -3.00 -17.18 3.55
C LYS A 67 -3.75 -18.49 3.72
N ASP A 68 -4.97 -18.44 4.12
CA ASP A 68 -5.79 -19.60 4.46
C ASP A 68 -6.91 -19.72 3.44
N GLN A 69 -7.22 -20.95 3.04
CA GLN A 69 -8.31 -21.23 2.09
C GLN A 69 -9.69 -21.16 2.74
N SER A 70 -9.76 -21.11 4.06
CA SER A 70 -11.04 -21.02 4.77
C SER A 70 -11.72 -19.65 4.60
N TYR A 71 -11.00 -18.65 4.16
CA TYR A 71 -11.53 -17.33 3.89
C TYR A 71 -10.78 -16.67 2.73
N GLN A 72 -11.42 -15.69 2.13
CA GLN A 72 -10.83 -14.86 1.09
C GLN A 72 -10.75 -13.42 1.56
N ALA A 73 -9.58 -12.84 1.43
CA ALA A 73 -9.35 -11.43 1.73
C ALA A 73 -8.93 -10.69 0.47
N SER A 74 -9.41 -9.49 0.32
CA SER A 74 -9.00 -8.56 -0.72
C SER A 74 -8.95 -7.16 -0.15
N GLY A 75 -8.12 -6.32 -0.73
CA GLY A 75 -7.99 -4.95 -0.28
C GLY A 75 -6.59 -4.42 -0.48
N GLY A 76 -6.30 -3.31 0.15
CA GLY A 76 -5.02 -2.65 -0.04
C GLY A 76 -4.61 -1.74 1.09
N VAL A 77 -3.33 -1.43 1.09
CA VAL A 77 -2.69 -0.52 2.03
C VAL A 77 -2.13 0.66 1.24
N GLY A 78 -2.49 1.86 1.66
CA GLY A 78 -1.95 3.08 1.08
C GLY A 78 -0.57 3.46 1.64
N ALA A 79 0.03 4.47 1.03
CA ALA A 79 1.36 4.95 1.41
C ALA A 79 1.47 5.38 2.88
N ASN A 80 0.38 5.87 3.44
CA ASN A 80 0.30 6.32 4.83
C ASN A 80 -0.09 5.21 5.82
N GLY A 81 -0.19 3.95 5.36
CA GLY A 81 -0.57 2.82 6.16
C GLY A 81 -2.07 2.61 6.33
N VAL A 82 -2.91 3.45 5.74
CA VAL A 82 -4.36 3.23 5.79
C VAL A 82 -4.70 1.97 5.02
N ILE A 83 -5.37 1.06 5.69
CA ILE A 83 -5.75 -0.25 5.12
C ILE A 83 -7.27 -0.37 5.06
N ARG A 84 -7.74 -0.95 3.96
CA ARG A 84 -9.14 -1.34 3.76
C ARG A 84 -9.16 -2.74 3.21
N VAL A 85 -9.96 -3.59 3.82
CA VAL A 85 -10.02 -5.02 3.49
C VAL A 85 -11.46 -5.47 3.46
N SER A 86 -11.77 -6.32 2.50
CA SER A 86 -13.00 -7.10 2.46
C SER A 86 -12.66 -8.56 2.67
N VAL A 87 -13.43 -9.23 3.50
CA VAL A 87 -13.21 -10.64 3.83
C VAL A 87 -14.52 -11.40 3.59
N ALA A 88 -14.40 -12.57 3.00
CA ALA A 88 -15.51 -13.47 2.77
C ALA A 88 -15.14 -14.88 3.21
N SER A 89 -16.07 -15.56 3.87
CA SER A 89 -15.96 -16.95 4.28
C SER A 89 -17.34 -17.59 4.19
N GLY A 90 -17.54 -18.45 3.18
CA GLY A 90 -18.85 -19.01 2.91
C GLY A 90 -19.88 -17.92 2.61
N ARG A 91 -20.93 -17.86 3.42
CA ARG A 91 -21.99 -16.85 3.31
C ARG A 91 -21.72 -15.58 4.11
N LEU A 92 -20.66 -15.59 4.88
CA LEU A 92 -20.31 -14.47 5.73
C LEU A 92 -19.36 -13.55 4.99
N SER A 93 -19.61 -12.26 5.07
CA SER A 93 -18.70 -11.26 4.57
C SER A 93 -18.58 -10.10 5.56
N ALA A 94 -17.43 -9.48 5.57
CA ALA A 94 -17.12 -8.38 6.46
C ALA A 94 -16.19 -7.40 5.78
N SER A 95 -16.18 -6.19 6.26
CA SER A 95 -15.23 -5.17 5.86
C SER A 95 -14.47 -4.64 7.07
N GLY A 96 -13.18 -4.41 6.89
CA GLY A 96 -12.33 -3.85 7.90
C GLY A 96 -11.56 -2.65 7.37
N SER A 97 -11.26 -1.75 8.28
CA SER A 97 -10.42 -0.59 7.98
C SER A 97 -9.58 -0.22 9.20
N GLY A 98 -8.49 0.44 8.96
CA GLY A 98 -7.60 0.87 10.01
C GLY A 98 -6.30 1.40 9.46
N ARG A 99 -5.28 1.29 10.27
CA ARG A 99 -3.95 1.78 9.90
C ARG A 99 -2.87 0.81 10.35
N LEU A 100 -1.93 0.57 9.44
CA LEU A 100 -0.71 -0.15 9.74
C LEU A 100 0.41 0.84 10.03
N SER A 101 1.22 0.51 11.00
CA SER A 101 2.56 1.02 11.18
C SER A 101 3.55 -0.05 10.73
N ARG A 102 4.83 0.17 10.93
CA ARG A 102 5.87 -0.72 10.39
C ARG A 102 5.72 -2.18 10.82
N TYR A 103 5.33 -2.42 12.07
CA TYR A 103 5.26 -3.77 12.64
C TYR A 103 3.91 -4.13 13.25
N SER A 104 3.01 -3.20 13.35
CA SER A 104 1.72 -3.40 13.99
C SER A 104 0.62 -2.65 13.26
N GLY A 105 -0.60 -3.00 13.58
CA GLY A 105 -1.76 -2.30 13.05
C GLY A 105 -2.97 -2.54 13.91
N ALA A 106 -3.97 -1.71 13.71
CA ALA A 106 -5.24 -1.81 14.39
C ALA A 106 -6.34 -1.11 13.61
N GLY A 107 -7.55 -1.49 13.88
CA GLY A 107 -8.72 -0.89 13.26
C GLY A 107 -10.02 -1.49 13.73
N SER A 108 -11.03 -1.31 12.93
CA SER A 108 -12.37 -1.80 13.18
C SER A 108 -12.87 -2.63 12.01
N TRP A 109 -13.89 -3.42 12.26
CA TRP A 109 -14.55 -4.23 11.25
C TRP A 109 -16.04 -4.34 11.52
N ARG A 110 -16.77 -4.69 10.51
CA ARG A 110 -18.21 -5.00 10.62
C ARG A 110 -18.60 -6.04 9.59
N SER A 111 -19.54 -6.87 9.94
CA SER A 111 -20.17 -7.80 8.99
C SER A 111 -21.05 -7.04 8.01
N SER A 112 -21.21 -7.58 6.81
CA SER A 112 -21.95 -6.91 5.73
C SER A 112 -23.43 -6.70 6.06
N ARG A 113 -24.00 -7.57 6.89
CA ARG A 113 -25.40 -7.46 7.34
C ARG A 113 -25.55 -6.73 8.67
N GLY A 114 -24.46 -6.33 9.28
CA GLY A 114 -24.48 -5.57 10.52
C GLY A 114 -24.71 -6.37 11.79
N GLU A 115 -24.72 -7.72 11.73
CA GLU A 115 -24.93 -8.56 12.92
C GLU A 115 -23.78 -8.48 13.90
N CYS A 116 -22.56 -8.32 13.39
CA CYS A 116 -21.37 -8.26 14.21
C CYS A 116 -20.48 -7.09 13.81
N SER A 117 -19.79 -6.59 14.80
CA SER A 117 -18.74 -5.59 14.59
C SER A 117 -17.74 -5.66 15.73
N GLY A 118 -16.59 -5.06 15.53
CA GLY A 118 -15.58 -5.06 16.56
C GLY A 118 -14.29 -4.39 16.12
N SER A 119 -13.22 -4.83 16.73
CA SER A 119 -11.86 -4.33 16.47
C SER A 119 -10.98 -5.45 15.97
N TRP A 120 -9.87 -5.06 15.35
CA TRP A 120 -8.80 -5.97 14.98
C TRP A 120 -7.46 -5.35 15.34
N SER A 121 -6.51 -6.20 15.60
CA SER A 121 -5.11 -5.82 15.76
C SER A 121 -4.25 -6.75 14.91
N ALA A 122 -3.12 -6.24 14.45
CA ALA A 122 -2.22 -7.02 13.62
C ALA A 122 -0.78 -6.80 14.04
N SER A 123 0.03 -7.84 13.85
CA SER A 123 1.45 -7.78 14.03
C SER A 123 2.16 -8.42 12.84
N ARG A 124 3.21 -7.78 12.36
CA ARG A 124 4.01 -8.27 11.26
C ARG A 124 4.94 -9.35 11.76
N ARG A 125 4.93 -10.49 11.07
CA ARG A 125 5.87 -11.57 11.38
C ARG A 125 7.25 -11.20 10.88
N ALA A 126 8.27 -11.47 11.70
CA ALA A 126 9.64 -11.27 11.31
C ALA A 126 10.08 -12.30 10.27
N GLY A 127 10.66 -11.85 9.16
CA GLY A 127 11.66 -12.57 8.42
C GLY A 127 11.26 -13.58 7.36
N TYR A 128 9.99 -13.90 7.09
CA TYR A 128 9.67 -14.88 6.03
C TYR A 128 8.38 -14.52 5.29
N TYR A 129 8.50 -14.58 3.99
CA TYR A 129 7.40 -14.36 3.07
C TYR A 129 6.80 -15.69 2.59
#